data_070f2d9b894aac3a6c7f378d3b516b83
#
_entry.id   070f2d9b894aac3a6c7f378d3b516b83
#
_cell.length_a   1.000
_cell.length_b   1.000
_cell.length_c   1.000
_cell.angle_alpha   90.00
_cell.angle_beta   90.00
_cell.angle_gamma   90.00
#
_symmetry.space_group_name_H-M   'P 1'
#
loop_
_entity.id
_entity.type
_entity.pdbx_description
1 polymer ?
#
loop_
_entity_poly.entity_id
_entity_poly.type
_entity_poly.pdbx_seq_one_letter_code
_entity_poly.pdbx_strand_id
1 'polypeptide(L)'
;MCIRDRNYISMSNSIIHLTDETFNEKVLDSNIPVLVDYWAEWCGPCKMIAPILESLVEEYDGKLVIAKHNIDDNPQTPAKYGVRGIPTLMIFKDGNIEATKVGALSKSQLAAFIDSTI
;
A
#
# COMPACT_ATOMS: atom_id res chain seq x y z
N MET A 1 -3.37 7.55 -26.96
CA MET A 1 -3.73 7.87 -26.61
C MET A 1 -3.90 7.67 -26.37
N CYS A 2 -3.53 7.43 -26.34
CA CYS A 2 -3.83 7.53 -25.91
C CYS A 2 -3.77 7.23 -25.63
N ILE A 3 -3.41 6.96 -25.68
CA ILE A 3 -3.49 7.10 -25.21
C ILE A 3 -3.51 6.68 -24.92
N ARG A 4 -3.21 6.45 -25.03
CA ARG A 4 -3.37 6.48 -24.52
C ARG A 4 -3.35 6.16 -24.08
N ASP A 5 -2.89 5.90 -24.34
CA ASP A 5 -3.01 6.00 -23.78
C ASP A 5 -2.73 5.91 -23.18
N ARG A 6 -2.33 5.92 -23.16
CA ARG A 6 -2.23 6.27 -22.44
C ARG A 6 -2.26 6.01 -21.74
N ASN A 7 -2.00 5.83 -21.78
CA ASN A 7 -2.18 5.94 -20.91
C ASN A 7 -2.15 5.40 -20.53
N TYR A 8 -1.70 5.08 -20.70
CA TYR A 8 -1.78 4.89 -20.14
C TYR A 8 -1.41 4.63 -19.64
N ILE A 9 -0.92 4.63 -19.43
CA ILE A 9 -0.67 4.52 -18.85
C ILE A 9 -0.65 4.67 -18.16
N SER A 10 0.06 4.52 -17.97
CA SER A 10 0.24 4.69 -16.96
C SER A 10 -0.39 4.70 -15.84
N MET A 11 -1.05 4.48 -15.65
CA MET A 11 -2.02 4.35 -14.59
C MET A 11 -1.84 3.10 -13.79
N SER A 12 -1.39 2.05 -14.44
CA SER A 12 -1.10 0.78 -13.78
C SER A 12 0.02 0.91 -12.74
N ASN A 13 0.82 1.95 -12.86
CA ASN A 13 1.96 2.19 -11.96
C ASN A 13 1.63 3.18 -10.86
N SER A 14 0.35 3.39 -10.60
CA SER A 14 -0.07 4.34 -9.59
C SER A 14 -0.36 3.63 -8.27
N ILE A 15 -0.13 4.38 -7.18
CA ILE A 15 -0.55 3.92 -5.87
C ILE A 15 -2.07 4.00 -5.80
N ILE A 16 -2.69 2.94 -5.30
CA ILE A 16 -4.14 2.86 -5.16
C ILE A 16 -4.53 3.50 -3.83
N HIS A 17 -5.53 4.37 -3.87
CA HIS A 17 -6.08 4.97 -2.65
C HIS A 17 -7.32 4.20 -2.24
N LEU A 18 -7.27 3.61 -1.04
CA LEU A 18 -8.32 2.75 -0.54
C LEU A 18 -9.34 3.50 0.30
N THR A 19 -10.54 2.94 0.37
CA THR A 19 -11.55 3.37 1.33
C THR A 19 -12.01 2.14 2.09
N ASP A 20 -12.73 2.35 3.21
CA ASP A 20 -13.31 1.24 3.94
C ASP A 20 -14.22 0.38 3.05
N GLU A 21 -14.88 1.03 2.10
CA GLU A 21 -15.83 0.37 1.19
C GLU A 21 -15.13 -0.43 0.10
N THR A 22 -13.98 0.03 -0.39
CA THR A 22 -13.27 -0.62 -1.49
C THR A 22 -12.22 -1.61 -1.03
N PHE A 23 -11.94 -1.68 0.28
CA PHE A 23 -10.85 -2.49 0.81
C PHE A 23 -10.99 -3.97 0.43
N ASN A 24 -12.16 -4.54 0.62
CA ASN A 24 -12.37 -5.95 0.29
C ASN A 24 -12.09 -6.23 -1.18
N GLU A 25 -12.65 -5.42 -2.05
CA GLU A 25 -12.50 -5.63 -3.49
C GLU A 25 -11.06 -5.46 -3.95
N LYS A 26 -10.39 -4.43 -3.47
CA LYS A 26 -9.07 -4.08 -3.99
C LYS A 26 -7.93 -4.80 -3.29
N VAL A 27 -8.13 -5.24 -2.06
CA VAL A 27 -7.08 -5.89 -1.27
C VAL A 27 -7.36 -7.37 -1.09
N LEU A 28 -8.49 -7.70 -0.48
CA LEU A 28 -8.77 -9.10 -0.12
C LEU A 28 -9.03 -9.98 -1.33
N ASP A 29 -9.63 -9.43 -2.37
CA ASP A 29 -9.94 -10.17 -3.59
C ASP A 29 -8.82 -10.09 -4.64
N SER A 30 -7.70 -9.44 -4.33
CA SER A 30 -6.61 -9.29 -5.27
C SER A 30 -5.91 -10.62 -5.55
N ASN A 31 -5.58 -10.84 -6.83
CA ASN A 31 -4.85 -12.04 -7.27
C ASN A 31 -3.36 -11.95 -7.02
N ILE A 32 -2.85 -10.75 -6.75
CA ILE A 32 -1.43 -10.55 -6.43
C ILE A 32 -1.31 -9.90 -5.06
N PRO A 33 -0.15 -10.00 -4.40
CA PRO A 33 0.01 -9.40 -3.07
C PRO A 33 -0.22 -7.89 -3.09
N VAL A 34 -0.72 -7.37 -1.99
CA VAL A 34 -1.00 -5.93 -1.83
C VAL A 34 -0.31 -5.44 -0.56
N LEU A 35 0.51 -4.39 -0.72
CA LEU A 35 1.10 -3.69 0.41
C LEU A 35 0.17 -2.52 0.74
N VAL A 36 -0.35 -2.50 1.97
CA VAL A 36 -1.23 -1.43 2.44
C VAL A 36 -0.46 -0.56 3.42
N ASP A 37 -0.41 0.74 3.13
CA ASP A 37 0.20 1.76 4.00
C ASP A 37 -0.92 2.52 4.70
N TYR A 38 -1.08 2.28 6.00
CA TYR A 38 -2.03 3.04 6.83
C TYR A 38 -1.35 4.34 7.27
N TRP A 39 -1.94 5.48 6.91
CA TRP A 39 -1.30 6.77 7.09
C TRP A 39 -2.31 7.87 7.44
N ALA A 40 -1.81 9.05 7.79
CA ALA A 40 -2.63 10.24 8.02
C ALA A 40 -1.86 11.49 7.60
N GLU A 41 -2.60 12.54 7.29
CA GLU A 41 -1.98 13.81 6.84
C GLU A 41 -1.07 14.43 7.89
N TRP A 42 -1.41 14.27 9.17
CA TRP A 42 -0.63 14.85 10.27
C TRP A 42 0.60 14.05 10.64
N CYS A 43 0.83 12.94 10.00
CA CYS A 43 1.90 11.99 10.36
C CYS A 43 3.18 12.31 9.57
N GLY A 44 4.19 12.87 10.24
CA GLY A 44 5.47 13.16 9.60
C GLY A 44 6.17 11.96 9.02
N PRO A 45 6.36 10.88 9.81
CA PRO A 45 7.00 9.65 9.28
C PRO A 45 6.26 9.06 8.09
N CYS A 46 4.93 9.17 8.06
CA CYS A 46 4.14 8.68 6.92
C CYS A 46 4.54 9.42 5.64
N LYS A 47 4.76 10.73 5.75
CA LYS A 47 5.14 11.54 4.59
C LYS A 47 6.56 11.26 4.14
N MET A 48 7.42 10.83 5.05
CA MET A 48 8.79 10.49 4.71
C MET A 48 8.87 9.26 3.81
N ILE A 49 7.98 8.30 3.99
CA ILE A 49 8.00 7.08 3.18
C ILE A 49 7.19 7.20 1.89
N ALA A 50 6.38 8.25 1.74
CA ALA A 50 5.54 8.40 0.55
C ALA A 50 6.34 8.36 -0.76
N PRO A 51 7.44 9.15 -0.92
CA PRO A 51 8.21 9.06 -2.17
C PRO A 51 8.90 7.71 -2.35
N ILE A 52 9.24 7.05 -1.25
CA ILE A 52 9.84 5.71 -1.32
C ILE A 52 8.84 4.72 -1.89
N LEU A 53 7.60 4.77 -1.41
CA LEU A 53 6.54 3.90 -1.94
C LEU A 53 6.28 4.16 -3.41
N GLU A 54 6.31 5.41 -3.82
CA GLU A 54 6.12 5.75 -5.24
C GLU A 54 7.21 5.14 -6.11
N SER A 55 8.45 5.15 -5.63
CA SER A 55 9.54 4.54 -6.41
C SER A 55 9.40 3.02 -6.47
N LEU A 56 8.84 2.40 -5.44
CA LEU A 56 8.68 0.95 -5.41
C LEU A 56 7.55 0.48 -6.32
N VAL A 57 6.58 1.33 -6.63
CA VAL A 57 5.49 0.97 -7.53
C VAL A 57 6.02 0.45 -8.86
N GLU A 58 6.99 1.15 -9.42
CA GLU A 58 7.57 0.73 -10.70
C GLU A 58 8.41 -0.53 -10.57
N GLU A 59 9.15 -0.64 -9.46
CA GLU A 59 10.05 -1.78 -9.27
C GLU A 59 9.29 -3.10 -9.08
N TYR A 60 8.09 -3.04 -8.55
CA TYR A 60 7.28 -4.23 -8.28
C TYR A 60 6.05 -4.33 -9.17
N ASP A 61 6.04 -3.59 -10.28
CA ASP A 61 4.92 -3.63 -11.22
C ASP A 61 4.62 -5.06 -11.66
N GLY A 62 3.37 -5.45 -11.54
CA GLY A 62 2.93 -6.80 -11.88
C GLY A 62 3.16 -7.84 -10.79
N LYS A 63 3.96 -7.53 -9.76
CA LYS A 63 4.28 -8.45 -8.67
C LYS A 63 3.63 -8.07 -7.35
N LEU A 64 3.38 -6.79 -7.16
CA LEU A 64 2.85 -6.24 -5.92
C LEU A 64 2.04 -4.99 -6.25
N VAL A 65 0.88 -4.88 -5.63
CA VAL A 65 0.10 -3.64 -5.67
C VAL A 65 0.44 -2.85 -4.42
N ILE A 66 0.68 -1.56 -4.56
CA ILE A 66 0.93 -0.67 -3.43
C ILE A 66 -0.28 0.23 -3.26
N ALA A 67 -0.84 0.25 -2.06
CA ALA A 67 -2.05 0.99 -1.76
C ALA A 67 -1.88 1.78 -0.48
N LYS A 68 -2.60 2.90 -0.38
CA LYS A 68 -2.60 3.76 0.81
C LYS A 68 -4.00 3.83 1.38
N HIS A 69 -4.08 3.81 2.70
CA HIS A 69 -5.35 3.85 3.41
C HIS A 69 -5.29 4.94 4.48
N ASN A 70 -5.99 6.05 4.24
CA ASN A 70 -6.03 7.18 5.18
C ASN A 70 -6.92 6.81 6.35
N ILE A 71 -6.34 6.75 7.56
CA ILE A 71 -7.07 6.28 8.74
C ILE A 71 -8.08 7.28 9.27
N ASP A 72 -7.91 8.56 8.97
CA ASP A 72 -8.85 9.59 9.44
C ASP A 72 -10.14 9.57 8.61
N ASP A 73 -9.99 9.40 7.30
CA ASP A 73 -11.14 9.35 6.40
C ASP A 73 -11.83 7.99 6.44
N ASN A 74 -11.09 6.93 6.77
CA ASN A 74 -11.57 5.55 6.68
C ASN A 74 -11.12 4.76 7.90
N PRO A 75 -11.74 5.00 9.06
CA PRO A 75 -11.28 4.44 10.33
C PRO A 75 -11.68 2.99 10.60
N GLN A 76 -12.62 2.44 9.84
CA GLN A 76 -13.15 1.10 10.13
C GLN A 76 -12.14 0.00 9.85
N THR A 77 -11.43 0.09 8.70
CA THR A 77 -10.46 -0.92 8.32
C THR A 77 -9.28 -0.99 9.27
N PRO A 78 -8.62 0.15 9.61
CA PRO A 78 -7.52 0.06 10.57
C PRO A 78 -7.95 -0.47 11.93
N ALA A 79 -9.16 -0.13 12.38
CA ALA A 79 -9.68 -0.67 13.63
C ALA A 79 -9.86 -2.18 13.56
N LYS A 80 -10.37 -2.67 12.44
CA LYS A 80 -10.60 -4.11 12.23
C LYS A 80 -9.29 -4.89 12.31
N TYR A 81 -8.21 -4.34 11.79
CA TYR A 81 -6.91 -5.04 11.74
C TYR A 81 -5.97 -4.64 12.86
N GLY A 82 -6.46 -3.91 13.85
CA GLY A 82 -5.69 -3.61 15.05
C GLY A 82 -4.55 -2.61 14.85
N VAL A 83 -4.70 -1.71 13.89
CA VAL A 83 -3.69 -0.67 13.62
C VAL A 83 -3.72 0.36 14.73
N ARG A 84 -2.61 0.51 15.46
CA ARG A 84 -2.52 1.43 16.59
C ARG A 84 -1.51 2.54 16.40
N GLY A 85 -0.57 2.34 15.50
CA GLY A 85 0.45 3.35 15.21
C GLY A 85 0.57 3.51 13.72
N ILE A 86 1.06 4.65 13.27
CA ILE A 86 1.27 4.90 11.86
C ILE A 86 2.65 5.49 11.63
N PRO A 87 3.26 5.23 10.46
CA PRO A 87 2.72 4.37 9.41
C PRO A 87 2.75 2.90 9.82
N THR A 88 1.73 2.16 9.44
CA THR A 88 1.72 0.71 9.55
C THR A 88 1.65 0.14 8.15
N LEU A 89 2.52 -0.81 7.86
CA LEU A 89 2.60 -1.44 6.55
C LEU A 89 2.21 -2.91 6.70
N MET A 90 1.19 -3.33 5.96
CA MET A 90 0.73 -4.72 5.96
C MET A 90 0.77 -5.25 4.55
N ILE A 91 1.29 -6.46 4.39
CA ILE A 91 1.24 -7.16 3.11
C ILE A 91 0.15 -8.21 3.19
N PHE A 92 -0.82 -8.09 2.31
CA PHE A 92 -1.92 -9.05 2.17
C PHE A 92 -1.65 -9.96 0.98
N LYS A 93 -1.87 -11.25 1.17
CA LYS A 93 -1.69 -12.23 0.12
C LYS A 93 -2.83 -13.24 0.23
N ASP A 94 -3.57 -13.39 -0.87
CA ASP A 94 -4.73 -14.30 -0.91
C ASP A 94 -5.75 -14.00 0.20
N GLY A 95 -5.91 -12.71 0.51
CA GLY A 95 -6.87 -12.26 1.52
C GLY A 95 -6.38 -12.32 2.95
N ASN A 96 -5.14 -12.74 3.18
CA ASN A 96 -4.59 -12.88 4.52
C ASN A 96 -3.42 -11.94 4.75
N ILE A 97 -3.26 -11.48 6.00
CA ILE A 97 -2.12 -10.67 6.38
C ILE A 97 -0.90 -11.59 6.50
N GLU A 98 0.11 -11.37 5.65
CA GLU A 98 1.33 -12.18 5.67
C GLU A 98 2.44 -11.54 6.47
N ALA A 99 2.47 -10.21 6.56
CA ALA A 99 3.52 -9.50 7.27
C ALA A 99 3.05 -8.11 7.67
N THR A 100 3.58 -7.61 8.78
CA THR A 100 3.25 -6.28 9.30
C THR A 100 4.51 -5.61 9.82
N LYS A 101 4.68 -4.32 9.50
CA LYS A 101 5.74 -3.48 10.04
C LYS A 101 5.14 -2.14 10.47
N VAL A 102 5.58 -1.64 11.63
CA VAL A 102 5.16 -0.33 12.13
C VAL A 102 6.36 0.60 12.11
N GLY A 103 6.14 1.81 11.62
CA GLY A 103 7.17 2.85 11.58
C GLY A 103 7.74 3.05 10.19
N ALA A 104 8.46 4.16 10.03
CA ALA A 104 9.09 4.50 8.75
C ALA A 104 10.33 3.63 8.53
N LEU A 105 10.47 3.13 7.31
CA LEU A 105 11.59 2.31 6.91
C LEU A 105 12.32 2.97 5.75
N SER A 106 13.61 2.69 5.62
CA SER A 106 14.36 3.10 4.44
C SER A 106 13.90 2.30 3.23
N LYS A 107 14.27 2.74 2.03
CA LYS A 107 13.91 2.02 0.82
C LYS A 107 14.45 0.60 0.83
N SER A 108 15.70 0.41 1.26
CA SER A 108 16.30 -0.93 1.31
C SER A 108 15.60 -1.82 2.31
N GLN A 109 15.20 -1.27 3.45
CA GLN A 109 14.46 -2.03 4.45
C GLN A 109 13.08 -2.43 3.94
N LEU A 110 12.40 -1.51 3.26
CA LEU A 110 11.10 -1.81 2.66
C LEU A 110 11.21 -2.88 1.59
N ALA A 111 12.22 -2.77 0.72
CA ALA A 111 12.43 -3.77 -0.32
C ALA A 111 12.69 -5.15 0.30
N ALA A 112 13.51 -5.20 1.34
CA ALA A 112 13.78 -6.46 2.03
C ALA A 112 12.52 -7.05 2.66
N PHE A 113 11.69 -6.19 3.27
CA PHE A 113 10.43 -6.60 3.85
C PHE A 113 9.50 -7.21 2.81
N ILE A 114 9.38 -6.54 1.67
CA ILE A 114 8.55 -7.02 0.56
C ILE A 114 9.10 -8.34 0.01
N ASP A 115 10.39 -8.38 -0.29
CA ASP A 115 11.00 -9.54 -0.93
C ASP A 115 10.94 -10.78 -0.04
N SER A 116 10.99 -10.61 1.27
CA SER A 116 10.92 -11.74 2.19
C SER A 116 9.50 -12.28 2.35
N THR A 117 8.51 -11.53 1.87
CA THR A 117 7.09 -11.90 2.05
C THR A 117 6.46 -12.41 0.75
N ILE A 118 6.76 -11.77 -0.35
CA ILE A 118 6.16 -12.18 -1.62
C ILE A 118 7.04 -13.18 -2.36
#